data_737c64478a92af32cf9d901b988caff7
#
_entry.id   737c64478a92af32cf9d901b988caff7
#
_cell.length_a   1.000
_cell.length_b   1.000
_cell.length_c   1.000
_cell.angle_alpha   90.00
_cell.angle_beta   90.00
_cell.angle_gamma   90.00
#
_symmetry.space_group_name_H-M   'P 1'
#
loop_
_entity.id
_entity.type
_entity.pdbx_description
1 polymer ?
#
loop_
_entity_poly.entity_id
_entity_poly.type
_entity_poly.pdbx_seq_one_letter_code
_entity_poly.pdbx_strand_id
1 'polypeptide(L)'
;MTRGPVREALQRIQGAFSKLRIPDSPVEILINLAPAAIEKDGTWLDLPLAVMMLQVAGILPDLPRAKEQQFVLFGEIGIHGEIRRIPGALSMAFLLRPGQKLIVPKGNEKECALILAKPGHEGCGVFPAETLDEVLDYFRGTGTLSNALSQPIQFSNYIEKAPDFGKIRGQKQAKRAAIISAAGGHNLLLVGPPGEGKSLLASAMAGVLPRLSDSEKVELTRIYSAMGLLSDDGMAVTRRPFRSVHHSASMQSLVGGGSGVPKPGEVTLAHLG
;
A
#
# COMPACT_ATOMS: atom_id res chain seq x y z
N MET A 1 -1.43 -31.27 6.28
CA MET A 1 -0.25 -30.48 6.70
C MET A 1 -0.20 -29.21 5.87
N THR A 2 -0.43 -28.06 6.47
CA THR A 2 -0.27 -26.76 5.85
C THR A 2 1.21 -26.54 5.50
N ARG A 3 1.53 -26.38 4.21
CA ARG A 3 2.88 -26.05 3.74
C ARG A 3 2.92 -24.57 3.36
N GLY A 4 4.05 -23.89 3.63
CA GLY A 4 4.29 -22.55 3.14
C GLY A 4 3.81 -21.41 4.08
N PRO A 5 3.44 -20.25 3.54
CA PRO A 5 3.25 -18.98 4.25
C PRO A 5 2.27 -19.02 5.43
N VAL A 6 1.23 -19.86 5.36
CA VAL A 6 0.24 -20.02 6.46
C VAL A 6 0.87 -20.64 7.70
N ARG A 7 1.81 -21.57 7.55
CA ARG A 7 2.51 -22.18 8.68
C ARG A 7 3.40 -21.16 9.38
N GLU A 8 4.08 -20.33 8.62
CA GLU A 8 4.91 -19.25 9.17
C GLU A 8 4.06 -18.21 9.89
N ALA A 9 2.91 -17.84 9.32
CA ALA A 9 1.95 -16.97 9.98
C ALA A 9 1.51 -17.52 11.35
N LEU A 10 1.15 -18.80 11.41
CA LEU A 10 0.78 -19.45 12.67
C LEU A 10 1.93 -19.48 13.69
N GLN A 11 3.17 -19.68 13.25
CA GLN A 11 4.33 -19.63 14.15
C GLN A 11 4.55 -18.22 14.72
N ARG A 12 4.39 -17.17 13.90
CA ARG A 12 4.46 -15.79 14.39
C ARG A 12 3.35 -15.48 15.39
N ILE A 13 2.11 -15.88 15.08
CA ILE A 13 0.95 -15.70 15.97
C ILE A 13 1.15 -16.42 17.29
N GLN A 14 1.59 -17.68 17.27
CA GLN A 14 1.87 -18.46 18.49
C GLN A 14 3.01 -17.83 19.31
N GLY A 15 4.07 -17.34 18.66
CA GLY A 15 5.13 -16.59 19.31
C GLY A 15 4.61 -15.34 20.03
N ALA A 16 3.76 -14.56 19.35
CA ALA A 16 3.11 -13.40 19.93
C ALA A 16 2.21 -13.77 21.12
N PHE A 17 1.39 -14.80 21.00
CA PHE A 17 0.51 -15.26 22.08
C PHE A 17 1.32 -15.69 23.31
N SER A 18 2.39 -16.44 23.11
CA SER A 18 3.29 -16.85 24.19
C SER A 18 3.93 -15.65 24.89
N LYS A 19 4.38 -14.65 24.14
CA LYS A 19 4.99 -13.42 24.67
C LYS A 19 3.99 -12.59 25.47
N LEU A 20 2.76 -12.48 25.00
CA LEU A 20 1.66 -11.75 25.65
C LEU A 20 1.00 -12.58 26.77
N ARG A 21 1.51 -13.78 27.08
CA ARG A 21 0.94 -14.69 28.07
C ARG A 21 -0.54 -15.00 27.84
N ILE A 22 -0.94 -15.05 26.57
CA ILE A 22 -2.27 -15.49 26.19
C ILE A 22 -2.32 -17.00 26.40
N PRO A 23 -3.30 -17.53 27.11
CA PRO A 23 -3.41 -18.97 27.35
C PRO A 23 -3.63 -19.73 26.04
N ASP A 24 -3.14 -20.97 26.01
CA ASP A 24 -3.38 -21.86 24.88
C ASP A 24 -4.89 -22.08 24.68
N SER A 25 -5.27 -22.23 23.41
CA SER A 25 -6.67 -22.48 23.06
C SER A 25 -7.12 -23.82 23.69
N PRO A 26 -8.25 -23.83 24.40
CA PRO A 26 -8.82 -25.06 24.95
C PRO A 26 -9.44 -25.95 23.86
N VAL A 27 -9.53 -25.46 22.61
CA VAL A 27 -10.12 -26.16 21.47
C VAL A 27 -9.14 -26.26 20.31
N GLU A 28 -9.25 -27.33 19.54
CA GLU A 28 -8.51 -27.49 18.29
C GLU A 28 -9.08 -26.54 17.23
N ILE A 29 -8.23 -25.72 16.62
CA ILE A 29 -8.63 -24.72 15.64
C ILE A 29 -8.17 -25.18 14.25
N LEU A 30 -9.13 -25.43 13.36
CA LEU A 30 -8.86 -25.72 11.96
C LEU A 30 -9.02 -24.44 11.11
N ILE A 31 -7.94 -24.05 10.42
CA ILE A 31 -7.93 -22.88 9.53
C ILE A 31 -7.96 -23.35 8.08
N ASN A 32 -8.99 -22.93 7.34
CA ASN A 32 -9.12 -23.17 5.90
C ASN A 32 -9.17 -21.86 5.14
N LEU A 33 -8.17 -21.60 4.28
CA LEU A 33 -8.10 -20.42 3.41
C LEU A 33 -8.46 -20.80 1.97
N ALA A 34 -9.64 -20.39 1.54
CA ALA A 34 -10.14 -20.61 0.18
C ALA A 34 -9.78 -19.41 -0.74
N PRO A 35 -9.72 -19.61 -2.09
CA PRO A 35 -9.64 -20.88 -2.79
C PRO A 35 -8.25 -21.52 -2.71
N ALA A 36 -8.18 -22.84 -2.65
CA ALA A 36 -6.90 -23.57 -2.50
C ALA A 36 -5.94 -23.39 -3.69
N ALA A 37 -6.47 -23.10 -4.87
CA ALA A 37 -5.72 -22.91 -6.11
C ALA A 37 -4.87 -21.61 -6.14
N ILE A 38 -5.18 -20.64 -5.28
CA ILE A 38 -4.44 -19.38 -5.20
C ILE A 38 -3.44 -19.50 -4.05
N GLU A 39 -2.16 -19.33 -4.38
CA GLU A 39 -1.11 -19.25 -3.39
C GLU A 39 -1.33 -18.01 -2.50
N LYS A 40 -1.39 -18.20 -1.17
CA LYS A 40 -1.56 -17.13 -0.20
C LYS A 40 -0.19 -16.65 0.20
N ASP A 41 0.37 -15.79 -0.61
CA ASP A 41 1.63 -15.12 -0.32
C ASP A 41 1.32 -13.79 0.35
N GLY A 42 1.89 -13.59 1.53
CA GLY A 42 1.72 -12.34 2.27
C GLY A 42 1.36 -12.53 3.74
N THR A 43 1.88 -11.64 4.53
CA THR A 43 1.77 -11.63 6.00
C THR A 43 0.57 -10.82 6.51
N TRP A 44 -0.18 -10.20 5.60
CA TRP A 44 -1.31 -9.31 5.92
C TRP A 44 -2.50 -10.01 6.60
N LEU A 45 -2.56 -11.34 6.56
CA LEU A 45 -3.59 -12.14 7.23
C LEU A 45 -3.27 -12.46 8.69
N ASP A 46 -2.07 -12.19 9.19
CA ASP A 46 -1.68 -12.57 10.55
C ASP A 46 -2.61 -11.97 11.60
N LEU A 47 -2.88 -10.66 11.50
CA LEU A 47 -3.75 -9.95 12.45
C LEU A 47 -5.19 -10.49 12.45
N PRO A 48 -5.90 -10.63 11.32
CA PRO A 48 -7.24 -11.21 11.34
C PRO A 48 -7.26 -12.65 11.82
N LEU A 49 -6.27 -13.47 11.48
CA LEU A 49 -6.16 -14.85 11.96
C LEU A 49 -5.99 -14.90 13.48
N ALA A 50 -5.13 -14.08 14.06
CA ALA A 50 -4.91 -14.01 15.51
C ALA A 50 -6.21 -13.64 16.24
N VAL A 51 -6.90 -12.60 15.79
CA VAL A 51 -8.17 -12.17 16.40
C VAL A 51 -9.23 -13.24 16.29
N MET A 52 -9.38 -13.89 15.13
CA MET A 52 -10.34 -15.00 14.95
C MET A 52 -10.01 -16.22 15.82
N MET A 53 -8.74 -16.58 15.94
CA MET A 53 -8.32 -17.68 16.82
C MET A 53 -8.70 -17.40 18.28
N LEU A 54 -8.50 -16.18 18.75
CA LEU A 54 -8.83 -15.79 20.12
C LEU A 54 -10.35 -15.74 20.39
N GLN A 55 -11.14 -15.40 19.38
CA GLN A 55 -12.59 -15.46 19.45
C GLN A 55 -13.09 -16.92 19.55
N VAL A 56 -12.60 -17.80 18.66
CA VAL A 56 -12.96 -19.24 18.69
C VAL A 56 -12.54 -19.88 19.99
N ALA A 57 -11.40 -19.46 20.57
CA ALA A 57 -10.93 -19.93 21.88
C ALA A 57 -11.75 -19.35 23.07
N GLY A 58 -12.68 -18.45 22.83
CA GLY A 58 -13.47 -17.79 23.90
C GLY A 58 -12.67 -16.78 24.75
N ILE A 59 -11.48 -16.39 24.29
CA ILE A 59 -10.58 -15.44 24.99
C ILE A 59 -10.97 -13.99 24.66
N LEU A 60 -11.49 -13.77 23.45
CA LEU A 60 -12.11 -12.51 23.04
C LEU A 60 -13.62 -12.69 22.92
N PRO A 61 -14.39 -11.63 23.26
CA PRO A 61 -15.81 -11.65 23.00
C PRO A 61 -16.09 -11.72 21.48
N ASP A 62 -17.22 -12.29 21.12
CA ASP A 62 -17.69 -12.23 19.75
C ASP A 62 -17.75 -10.78 19.30
N LEU A 63 -17.20 -10.48 18.14
CA LEU A 63 -17.35 -9.16 17.55
C LEU A 63 -18.83 -8.91 17.28
N PRO A 64 -19.31 -7.67 17.51
CA PRO A 64 -20.70 -7.35 17.24
C PRO A 64 -21.07 -7.75 15.81
N ARG A 65 -22.00 -8.70 15.68
CA ARG A 65 -22.53 -9.13 14.36
C ARG A 65 -23.54 -8.14 13.79
N ALA A 66 -23.75 -7.01 14.45
CA ALA A 66 -24.61 -5.95 13.93
C ALA A 66 -24.15 -5.57 12.52
N LYS A 67 -25.08 -5.63 11.57
CA LYS A 67 -24.84 -5.32 10.14
C LYS A 67 -24.17 -3.95 9.91
N GLU A 68 -24.24 -3.09 10.91
CA GLU A 68 -23.74 -1.71 10.88
C GLU A 68 -22.28 -1.53 11.33
N GLN A 69 -21.66 -2.55 11.96
CA GLN A 69 -20.28 -2.46 12.45
C GLN A 69 -19.46 -3.67 12.03
N GLN A 70 -19.10 -3.70 10.76
CA GLN A 70 -18.18 -4.72 10.27
C GLN A 70 -16.75 -4.22 10.39
N PHE A 71 -15.92 -4.97 11.10
CA PHE A 71 -14.49 -4.73 11.17
C PHE A 71 -13.77 -5.45 10.05
N VAL A 72 -12.80 -4.79 9.44
CA VAL A 72 -11.85 -5.36 8.51
C VAL A 72 -10.46 -5.14 9.09
N LEU A 73 -9.67 -6.18 9.17
CA LEU A 73 -8.35 -6.16 9.80
C LEU A 73 -7.29 -6.61 8.80
N PHE A 74 -6.16 -5.93 8.80
CA PHE A 74 -4.95 -6.32 8.07
C PHE A 74 -3.72 -5.99 8.89
N GLY A 75 -2.70 -6.82 8.81
CA GLY A 75 -1.41 -6.56 9.44
C GLY A 75 -0.57 -7.82 9.58
N GLU A 76 0.73 -7.66 9.48
CA GLU A 76 1.69 -8.68 9.86
C GLU A 76 1.92 -8.62 11.37
N ILE A 77 1.96 -9.77 12.03
CA ILE A 77 2.28 -9.84 13.46
C ILE A 77 3.72 -10.31 13.62
N GLY A 78 4.54 -9.53 14.33
CA GLY A 78 5.85 -9.98 14.78
C GLY A 78 5.78 -10.88 16.03
N ILE A 79 6.83 -11.63 16.28
CA ILE A 79 6.90 -12.62 17.37
C ILE A 79 6.77 -12.01 18.79
N HIS A 80 6.87 -10.68 18.91
CA HIS A 80 6.71 -9.97 20.18
C HIS A 80 5.33 -9.28 20.29
N GLY A 81 4.44 -9.48 19.30
CA GLY A 81 3.11 -8.88 19.29
C GLY A 81 3.04 -7.50 18.63
N GLU A 82 4.14 -7.00 18.08
CA GLU A 82 4.12 -5.78 17.25
C GLU A 82 3.35 -6.03 15.95
N ILE A 83 2.59 -5.05 15.51
CA ILE A 83 1.89 -5.08 14.23
C ILE A 83 2.71 -4.29 13.21
N ARG A 84 3.19 -4.98 12.18
CA ARG A 84 4.07 -4.43 11.16
C ARG A 84 3.29 -3.98 9.94
N ARG A 85 3.76 -2.89 9.37
CA ARG A 85 3.26 -2.35 8.12
C ARG A 85 3.25 -3.37 6.99
N ILE A 86 2.21 -3.31 6.16
CA ILE A 86 2.03 -4.18 5.00
C ILE A 86 2.01 -3.39 3.69
N PRO A 87 2.51 -3.94 2.59
CA PRO A 87 2.32 -3.37 1.27
C PRO A 87 0.87 -3.51 0.80
N GLY A 88 0.39 -2.56 -0.01
CA GLY A 88 -0.91 -2.65 -0.65
C GLY A 88 -2.12 -2.30 0.21
N ALA A 89 -1.94 -1.73 1.41
CA ALA A 89 -3.04 -1.39 2.32
C ALA A 89 -4.08 -0.45 1.67
N LEU A 90 -3.66 0.46 0.78
CA LEU A 90 -4.58 1.31 0.02
C LEU A 90 -5.55 0.48 -0.85
N SER A 91 -5.09 -0.61 -1.45
CA SER A 91 -5.96 -1.48 -2.25
C SER A 91 -6.99 -2.20 -1.39
N MET A 92 -6.66 -2.53 -0.15
CA MET A 92 -7.58 -3.11 0.82
C MET A 92 -8.64 -2.10 1.28
N ALA A 93 -8.20 -0.86 1.57
CA ALA A 93 -9.11 0.23 1.91
C ALA A 93 -10.12 0.52 0.79
N PHE A 94 -9.70 0.41 -0.47
CA PHE A 94 -10.58 0.59 -1.63
C PHE A 94 -11.76 -0.39 -1.68
N LEU A 95 -11.62 -1.57 -1.11
CA LEU A 95 -12.64 -2.61 -1.09
C LEU A 95 -13.65 -2.48 0.06
N LEU A 96 -13.45 -1.52 0.98
CA LEU A 96 -14.36 -1.32 2.09
C LEU A 96 -15.74 -0.86 1.60
N ARG A 97 -16.76 -1.38 2.27
CA ARG A 97 -18.14 -0.93 2.10
C ARG A 97 -18.46 0.19 3.08
N PRO A 98 -19.43 1.06 2.76
CA PRO A 98 -19.86 2.10 3.69
C PRO A 98 -20.12 1.58 5.10
N GLY A 99 -19.68 2.32 6.11
CA GLY A 99 -19.84 1.97 7.53
C GLY A 99 -18.82 0.96 8.08
N GLN A 100 -17.95 0.37 7.24
CA GLN A 100 -16.93 -0.55 7.73
C GLN A 100 -15.77 0.19 8.43
N LYS A 101 -15.20 -0.45 9.44
CA LYS A 101 -14.05 0.01 10.22
C LYS A 101 -12.83 -0.81 9.85
N LEU A 102 -11.76 -0.15 9.42
CA LEU A 102 -10.51 -0.77 9.03
C LEU A 102 -9.47 -0.62 10.14
N ILE A 103 -9.00 -1.73 10.68
CA ILE A 103 -7.87 -1.76 11.61
C ILE A 103 -6.63 -2.15 10.81
N VAL A 104 -5.61 -1.31 10.85
CA VAL A 104 -4.36 -1.46 10.09
C VAL A 104 -3.14 -1.19 10.97
N PRO A 105 -1.96 -1.66 10.55
CA PRO A 105 -0.72 -1.28 11.21
C PRO A 105 -0.53 0.24 11.16
N LYS A 106 0.04 0.82 12.22
CA LYS A 106 0.50 2.21 12.20
C LYS A 106 1.48 2.41 11.05
N GLY A 107 1.31 3.52 10.32
CA GLY A 107 2.03 3.82 9.07
C GLY A 107 1.27 3.44 7.80
N ASN A 108 0.24 2.57 7.85
CA ASN A 108 -0.65 2.33 6.71
C ASN A 108 -1.91 3.22 6.72
N GLU A 109 -2.27 3.84 7.85
CA GLU A 109 -3.51 4.62 7.98
C GLU A 109 -3.58 5.79 7.00
N LYS A 110 -2.44 6.45 6.77
CA LYS A 110 -2.39 7.64 5.90
C LYS A 110 -2.71 7.30 4.45
N GLU A 111 -2.13 6.21 3.91
CA GLU A 111 -2.46 5.78 2.55
C GLU A 111 -3.92 5.31 2.43
N CYS A 112 -4.45 4.61 3.43
CA CYS A 112 -5.85 4.19 3.46
C CYS A 112 -6.80 5.40 3.47
N ALA A 113 -6.46 6.45 4.17
CA ALA A 113 -7.26 7.66 4.26
C ALA A 113 -7.40 8.41 2.92
N LEU A 114 -6.47 8.23 1.98
CA LEU A 114 -6.58 8.79 0.62
C LEU A 114 -7.87 8.39 -0.09
N ILE A 115 -8.37 7.19 0.16
CA ILE A 115 -9.59 6.68 -0.46
C ILE A 115 -10.79 6.78 0.48
N LEU A 116 -10.61 6.51 1.77
CA LEU A 116 -11.71 6.50 2.72
C LEU A 116 -12.31 7.89 2.98
N ALA A 117 -11.57 8.96 2.69
CA ALA A 117 -12.08 10.33 2.73
C ALA A 117 -12.91 10.71 1.48
N LYS A 118 -13.08 9.81 0.50
CA LYS A 118 -13.80 10.07 -0.76
C LYS A 118 -15.23 9.54 -0.73
N PRO A 119 -16.12 10.05 -1.61
CA PRO A 119 -17.46 9.51 -1.78
C PRO A 119 -17.46 8.01 -2.07
N GLY A 120 -18.44 7.29 -1.51
CA GLY A 120 -18.55 5.83 -1.58
C GLY A 120 -18.00 5.09 -0.37
N HIS A 121 -17.39 5.80 0.58
CA HIS A 121 -16.85 5.27 1.82
C HIS A 121 -17.45 5.95 3.05
N GLU A 122 -18.72 6.38 2.95
CA GLU A 122 -19.42 7.09 4.02
C GLU A 122 -19.49 6.23 5.30
N GLY A 123 -19.15 6.83 6.41
CA GLY A 123 -19.15 6.15 7.71
C GLY A 123 -18.00 5.16 7.92
N CYS A 124 -17.08 5.01 6.95
CA CYS A 124 -15.87 4.25 7.14
C CYS A 124 -14.91 4.96 8.10
N GLY A 125 -14.08 4.18 8.79
CA GLY A 125 -13.01 4.69 9.63
C GLY A 125 -11.74 3.84 9.46
N VAL A 126 -10.58 4.45 9.68
CA VAL A 126 -9.30 3.76 9.72
C VAL A 126 -8.66 3.93 11.09
N PHE A 127 -8.30 2.82 11.71
CA PHE A 127 -7.85 2.73 13.08
C PHE A 127 -6.45 2.10 13.10
N PRO A 128 -5.39 2.90 13.22
CA PRO A 128 -4.03 2.37 13.31
C PRO A 128 -3.79 1.70 14.67
N ALA A 129 -3.05 0.59 14.64
CA ALA A 129 -2.57 -0.11 15.82
C ALA A 129 -1.08 -0.45 15.70
N GLU A 130 -0.34 -0.34 16.80
CA GLU A 130 1.09 -0.67 16.88
C GLU A 130 1.30 -2.10 17.38
N THR A 131 0.40 -2.58 18.24
CA THR A 131 0.54 -3.87 18.91
C THR A 131 -0.75 -4.65 18.90
N LEU A 132 -0.61 -5.98 19.01
CA LEU A 132 -1.75 -6.89 19.15
C LEU A 132 -2.55 -6.57 20.42
N ASP A 133 -1.88 -6.22 21.53
CA ASP A 133 -2.55 -5.84 22.78
C ASP A 133 -3.51 -4.68 22.63
N GLU A 134 -3.12 -3.62 21.88
CA GLU A 134 -4.02 -2.49 21.59
C GLU A 134 -5.29 -2.94 20.87
N VAL A 135 -5.17 -3.87 19.93
CA VAL A 135 -6.31 -4.42 19.19
C VAL A 135 -7.19 -5.27 20.11
N LEU A 136 -6.57 -6.10 20.97
CA LEU A 136 -7.29 -6.95 21.92
C LEU A 136 -8.05 -6.11 22.97
N ASP A 137 -7.42 -5.07 23.50
CA ASP A 137 -8.03 -4.15 24.45
C ASP A 137 -9.18 -3.37 23.84
N TYR A 138 -9.03 -2.96 22.57
CA TYR A 138 -10.13 -2.34 21.83
C TYR A 138 -11.35 -3.27 21.73
N PHE A 139 -11.17 -4.55 21.39
CA PHE A 139 -12.26 -5.52 21.29
C PHE A 139 -12.83 -5.94 22.65
N ARG A 140 -12.04 -5.90 23.71
CA ARG A 140 -12.51 -6.10 25.10
C ARG A 140 -13.27 -4.89 25.65
N GLY A 141 -13.16 -3.73 25.00
CA GLY A 141 -13.73 -2.48 25.50
C GLY A 141 -12.89 -1.83 26.62
N THR A 142 -11.68 -2.29 26.84
CA THR A 142 -10.73 -1.76 27.84
C THR A 142 -9.77 -0.72 27.27
N GLY A 143 -9.67 -0.63 25.93
CA GLY A 143 -8.85 0.32 25.21
C GLY A 143 -9.60 1.05 24.10
N THR A 144 -8.95 2.05 23.50
CA THR A 144 -9.51 2.83 22.39
C THR A 144 -8.49 2.95 21.26
N LEU A 145 -8.95 2.79 20.02
CA LEU A 145 -8.18 3.12 18.83
C LEU A 145 -8.75 4.41 18.22
N SER A 146 -7.87 5.35 17.92
CA SER A 146 -8.27 6.64 17.34
C SER A 146 -8.53 6.51 15.85
N ASN A 147 -9.63 7.08 15.36
CA ASN A 147 -9.90 7.12 13.93
C ASN A 147 -8.99 8.17 13.25
N ALA A 148 -8.10 7.74 12.39
CA ALA A 148 -7.16 8.63 11.70
C ALA A 148 -7.86 9.62 10.74
N LEU A 149 -9.09 9.34 10.30
CA LEU A 149 -9.87 10.27 9.47
C LEU A 149 -10.40 11.48 10.26
N SER A 150 -10.32 11.47 11.59
CA SER A 150 -10.76 12.58 12.42
C SER A 150 -9.85 13.81 12.37
N GLN A 151 -8.67 13.67 11.75
CA GLN A 151 -7.70 14.75 11.60
C GLN A 151 -7.29 14.94 10.12
N PRO A 152 -6.95 16.17 9.69
CA PRO A 152 -6.41 16.39 8.37
C PRO A 152 -5.11 15.62 8.17
N ILE A 153 -5.06 14.79 7.14
CA ILE A 153 -3.86 14.00 6.82
C ILE A 153 -3.01 14.80 5.83
N GLN A 154 -1.78 15.11 6.26
CA GLN A 154 -0.78 15.69 5.38
C GLN A 154 0.01 14.57 4.70
N PHE A 155 0.13 14.66 3.39
CA PHE A 155 0.91 13.73 2.58
C PHE A 155 2.22 14.37 2.14
N SER A 156 3.33 13.69 2.39
CA SER A 156 4.58 13.96 1.70
C SER A 156 4.55 13.31 0.30
N ASN A 157 5.30 13.86 -0.64
CA ASN A 157 5.32 13.28 -1.98
C ASN A 157 6.45 12.27 -2.12
N TYR A 158 6.12 11.04 -2.52
CA TYR A 158 7.10 9.98 -2.75
C TYR A 158 8.05 10.32 -3.92
N ILE A 159 7.52 10.90 -5.01
CA ILE A 159 8.32 11.21 -6.20
C ILE A 159 9.05 12.53 -6.00
N GLU A 160 10.36 12.50 -6.15
CA GLU A 160 11.19 13.70 -6.12
C GLU A 160 10.76 14.72 -7.18
N LYS A 161 11.07 15.98 -6.91
CA LYS A 161 10.80 17.05 -7.86
C LYS A 161 11.68 16.89 -9.10
N ALA A 162 11.04 16.86 -10.28
CA ALA A 162 11.77 16.85 -11.54
C ALA A 162 12.73 18.05 -11.65
N PRO A 163 13.84 17.91 -12.37
CA PRO A 163 14.71 19.04 -12.69
C PRO A 163 13.91 20.21 -13.28
N ASP A 164 14.30 21.41 -12.95
CA ASP A 164 13.63 22.61 -13.46
C ASP A 164 13.88 22.77 -14.96
N PHE A 165 12.83 22.57 -15.74
CA PHE A 165 12.88 22.69 -17.21
C PHE A 165 13.38 24.07 -17.67
N GLY A 166 13.09 25.13 -16.91
CA GLY A 166 13.54 26.50 -17.18
C GLY A 166 15.05 26.67 -17.07
N LYS A 167 15.71 25.88 -16.22
CA LYS A 167 17.17 25.94 -16.02
C LYS A 167 18.00 25.27 -17.12
N ILE A 168 17.38 24.50 -18.00
CA ILE A 168 18.07 23.88 -19.14
C ILE A 168 18.46 25.00 -20.11
N ARG A 169 19.77 25.17 -20.36
CA ARG A 169 20.28 26.20 -21.23
C ARG A 169 20.28 25.72 -22.70
N GLY A 170 20.02 26.64 -23.63
CA GLY A 170 19.98 26.34 -25.07
C GLY A 170 18.84 25.40 -25.47
N GLN A 171 19.09 24.51 -26.42
CA GLN A 171 18.19 23.45 -26.90
C GLN A 171 16.77 23.93 -27.26
N LYS A 172 16.62 25.10 -27.89
CA LYS A 172 15.30 25.74 -28.15
C LYS A 172 14.32 24.82 -28.89
N GLN A 173 14.79 24.11 -29.93
CA GLN A 173 13.96 23.20 -30.72
C GLN A 173 13.52 21.99 -29.90
N ALA A 174 14.46 21.33 -29.17
CA ALA A 174 14.15 20.19 -28.34
C ALA A 174 13.20 20.57 -27.18
N LYS A 175 13.38 21.74 -26.55
CA LYS A 175 12.47 22.26 -25.54
C LYS A 175 11.07 22.50 -26.10
N ARG A 176 10.95 23.08 -27.29
CA ARG A 176 9.64 23.30 -27.94
C ARG A 176 8.95 21.98 -28.23
N ALA A 177 9.69 21.00 -28.79
CA ALA A 177 9.18 19.65 -29.03
C ALA A 177 8.71 18.97 -27.73
N ALA A 178 9.48 19.09 -26.65
CA ALA A 178 9.16 18.55 -25.34
C ALA A 178 7.86 19.17 -24.76
N ILE A 179 7.66 20.49 -24.89
CA ILE A 179 6.45 21.16 -24.45
C ILE A 179 5.24 20.68 -25.26
N ILE A 180 5.36 20.58 -26.58
CA ILE A 180 4.27 20.09 -27.45
C ILE A 180 3.91 18.63 -27.08
N SER A 181 4.94 17.80 -26.93
CA SER A 181 4.78 16.41 -26.51
C SER A 181 4.07 16.30 -25.15
N ALA A 182 4.51 17.07 -24.16
CA ALA A 182 3.90 17.08 -22.83
C ALA A 182 2.45 17.56 -22.82
N ALA A 183 2.14 18.61 -23.62
CA ALA A 183 0.79 19.16 -23.70
C ALA A 183 -0.18 18.26 -24.46
N GLY A 184 0.29 17.53 -25.46
CA GLY A 184 -0.52 16.67 -26.32
C GLY A 184 -0.49 15.19 -25.95
N GLY A 185 0.29 14.78 -24.94
CA GLY A 185 0.47 13.37 -24.59
C GLY A 185 1.16 12.57 -25.71
N HIS A 186 2.07 13.20 -26.47
CA HIS A 186 2.75 12.57 -27.59
C HIS A 186 4.08 11.91 -27.18
N ASN A 187 4.44 10.85 -27.88
CA ASN A 187 5.78 10.28 -27.78
C ASN A 187 6.85 11.24 -28.33
N LEU A 188 8.03 11.26 -27.71
CA LEU A 188 9.15 12.10 -28.13
C LEU A 188 10.40 11.23 -28.29
N LEU A 189 11.05 11.35 -29.46
CA LEU A 189 12.34 10.74 -29.72
C LEU A 189 13.43 11.81 -29.73
N LEU A 190 14.43 11.67 -28.84
CA LEU A 190 15.59 12.55 -28.76
C LEU A 190 16.82 11.82 -29.32
N VAL A 191 17.36 12.30 -30.44
CA VAL A 191 18.54 11.73 -31.10
C VAL A 191 19.66 12.77 -31.11
N GLY A 192 20.89 12.34 -30.81
CA GLY A 192 22.07 13.21 -30.82
C GLY A 192 23.23 12.56 -30.07
N PRO A 193 24.43 13.14 -30.15
CA PRO A 193 25.63 12.62 -29.49
C PRO A 193 25.51 12.58 -27.96
N PRO A 194 26.37 11.78 -27.30
CA PRO A 194 26.40 11.74 -25.83
C PRO A 194 26.79 13.12 -25.25
N GLY A 195 26.32 13.41 -24.04
CA GLY A 195 26.66 14.65 -23.34
C GLY A 195 25.78 15.88 -23.66
N GLU A 196 24.89 15.84 -24.64
CA GLU A 196 24.06 17.00 -25.06
C GLU A 196 22.82 17.24 -24.15
N GLY A 197 22.69 16.54 -23.04
CA GLY A 197 21.61 16.79 -22.09
C GLY A 197 20.25 16.14 -22.43
N LYS A 198 20.20 15.15 -23.35
CA LYS A 198 18.97 14.44 -23.72
C LYS A 198 18.25 13.84 -22.48
N SER A 199 18.99 13.14 -21.62
CA SER A 199 18.43 12.54 -20.41
C SER A 199 17.93 13.59 -19.39
N LEU A 200 18.65 14.71 -19.28
CA LEU A 200 18.23 15.83 -18.44
C LEU A 200 16.93 16.45 -18.96
N LEU A 201 16.82 16.65 -20.28
CA LEU A 201 15.59 17.16 -20.90
C LEU A 201 14.41 16.21 -20.67
N ALA A 202 14.65 14.91 -20.88
CA ALA A 202 13.61 13.88 -20.67
C ALA A 202 13.15 13.83 -19.21
N SER A 203 14.06 13.83 -18.22
CA SER A 203 13.68 13.85 -16.81
C SER A 203 12.94 15.14 -16.40
N ALA A 204 13.34 16.28 -16.97
CA ALA A 204 12.70 17.56 -16.70
C ALA A 204 11.29 17.66 -17.32
N MET A 205 10.97 16.87 -18.36
CA MET A 205 9.64 16.82 -18.96
C MET A 205 8.56 16.42 -17.95
N ALA A 206 8.86 15.55 -17.01
CA ALA A 206 7.91 15.17 -15.95
C ALA A 206 7.40 16.39 -15.16
N GLY A 207 8.23 17.43 -15.04
CA GLY A 207 7.87 18.69 -14.37
C GLY A 207 6.97 19.64 -15.18
N VAL A 208 6.85 19.43 -16.49
CA VAL A 208 5.99 20.26 -17.37
C VAL A 208 4.72 19.54 -17.84
N LEU A 209 4.57 18.27 -17.49
CA LEU A 209 3.33 17.55 -17.69
C LEU A 209 2.19 18.19 -16.86
N PRO A 210 0.92 18.11 -17.31
CA PRO A 210 -0.23 18.56 -16.53
C PRO A 210 -0.24 17.96 -15.12
N ARG A 211 -0.73 18.69 -14.13
CA ARG A 211 -0.84 18.19 -12.76
C ARG A 211 -1.76 16.99 -12.71
N LEU A 212 -1.44 16.04 -11.82
CA LEU A 212 -2.32 14.90 -11.55
C LEU A 212 -3.64 15.37 -10.93
N SER A 213 -4.74 14.83 -11.41
CA SER A 213 -6.05 14.91 -10.73
C SER A 213 -6.03 14.10 -9.44
N ASP A 214 -7.02 14.31 -8.59
CA ASP A 214 -7.07 13.54 -7.32
C ASP A 214 -7.37 12.04 -7.53
N SER A 215 -8.04 11.68 -8.62
CA SER A 215 -8.21 10.28 -9.02
C SER A 215 -6.90 9.66 -9.49
N GLU A 216 -6.15 10.36 -10.35
CA GLU A 216 -4.84 9.90 -10.82
C GLU A 216 -3.82 9.74 -9.67
N LYS A 217 -3.84 10.65 -8.68
CA LYS A 217 -2.99 10.51 -7.48
C LYS A 217 -3.28 9.23 -6.70
N VAL A 218 -4.56 8.90 -6.52
CA VAL A 218 -4.95 7.66 -5.83
C VAL A 218 -4.53 6.44 -6.62
N GLU A 219 -4.74 6.45 -7.94
CA GLU A 219 -4.37 5.34 -8.82
C GLU A 219 -2.87 5.06 -8.78
N LEU A 220 -2.04 6.10 -8.93
CA LEU A 220 -0.59 5.98 -8.80
C LEU A 220 -0.17 5.52 -7.41
N THR A 221 -0.73 6.14 -6.36
CA THR A 221 -0.38 5.76 -4.99
C THR A 221 -0.70 4.29 -4.72
N ARG A 222 -1.81 3.75 -5.28
CA ARG A 222 -2.16 2.35 -5.17
C ARG A 222 -1.13 1.42 -5.81
N ILE A 223 -0.60 1.78 -6.99
CA ILE A 223 0.46 1.02 -7.65
C ILE A 223 1.72 0.99 -6.78
N TYR A 224 2.15 2.14 -6.28
CA TYR A 224 3.34 2.23 -5.44
C TYR A 224 3.17 1.58 -4.06
N SER A 225 1.97 1.66 -3.48
CA SER A 225 1.60 0.95 -2.25
C SER A 225 1.71 -0.56 -2.43
N ALA A 226 1.13 -1.11 -3.51
CA ALA A 226 1.18 -2.54 -3.81
C ALA A 226 2.61 -3.08 -3.98
N MET A 227 3.54 -2.22 -4.40
CA MET A 227 4.96 -2.53 -4.52
C MET A 227 5.73 -2.38 -3.20
N GLY A 228 5.09 -1.91 -2.14
CA GLY A 228 5.76 -1.61 -0.87
C GLY A 228 6.75 -0.45 -0.95
N LEU A 229 6.62 0.43 -1.95
CA LEU A 229 7.55 1.53 -2.19
C LEU A 229 7.24 2.78 -1.33
N LEU A 230 6.04 2.87 -0.76
CA LEU A 230 5.69 3.98 0.12
C LEU A 230 6.32 3.79 1.50
N SER A 231 6.98 4.82 2.01
CA SER A 231 7.60 4.80 3.35
C SER A 231 6.57 5.06 4.46
N ASP A 232 7.04 4.92 5.73
CA ASP A 232 6.21 5.13 6.93
C ASP A 232 5.72 6.57 7.13
N ASP A 233 6.28 7.53 6.40
CA ASP A 233 5.97 8.96 6.55
C ASP A 233 4.65 9.40 5.90
N GLY A 234 3.80 8.46 5.49
CA GLY A 234 2.53 8.77 4.83
C GLY A 234 2.72 9.41 3.47
N MET A 235 3.62 8.85 2.68
CA MET A 235 3.87 9.30 1.33
C MET A 235 2.71 8.97 0.39
N ALA A 236 2.40 9.87 -0.50
CA ALA A 236 1.51 9.67 -1.63
C ALA A 236 2.21 10.06 -2.93
N VAL A 237 1.76 9.51 -4.04
CA VAL A 237 2.28 9.90 -5.35
C VAL A 237 1.47 11.09 -5.86
N THR A 238 2.01 12.29 -5.69
CA THR A 238 1.35 13.55 -6.08
C THR A 238 1.98 14.22 -7.29
N ARG A 239 3.07 13.64 -7.82
CA ARG A 239 3.77 14.11 -9.04
C ARG A 239 3.84 12.99 -10.05
N ARG A 240 3.91 13.35 -11.33
CA ARG A 240 4.05 12.37 -12.41
C ARG A 240 5.43 11.71 -12.33
N PRO A 241 5.49 10.37 -12.41
CA PRO A 241 6.74 9.64 -12.34
C PRO A 241 7.58 9.82 -13.61
N PHE A 242 8.89 9.77 -13.44
CA PHE A 242 9.85 9.58 -14.53
C PHE A 242 10.66 8.33 -14.23
N ARG A 243 10.64 7.36 -15.14
CA ARG A 243 11.38 6.11 -14.99
C ARG A 243 12.46 6.03 -16.06
N SER A 244 13.71 5.94 -15.62
CA SER A 244 14.86 5.75 -16.51
C SER A 244 15.25 4.28 -16.52
N VAL A 245 15.03 3.62 -17.64
CA VAL A 245 15.30 2.20 -17.79
C VAL A 245 16.65 2.01 -18.49
N HIS A 246 17.49 1.11 -17.95
CA HIS A 246 18.75 0.78 -18.56
C HIS A 246 18.53 0.00 -19.85
N HIS A 247 19.38 0.22 -20.87
CA HIS A 247 19.26 -0.45 -22.18
C HIS A 247 19.37 -1.98 -22.11
N SER A 248 19.98 -2.53 -21.06
CA SER A 248 20.09 -3.98 -20.82
C SER A 248 18.96 -4.55 -19.95
N ALA A 249 17.94 -3.76 -19.64
CA ALA A 249 16.82 -4.24 -18.84
C ALA A 249 16.10 -5.39 -19.56
N SER A 250 15.76 -6.43 -18.80
CA SER A 250 15.01 -7.57 -19.34
C SER A 250 13.57 -7.17 -19.66
N MET A 251 12.91 -7.90 -20.56
CA MET A 251 11.48 -7.72 -20.83
C MET A 251 10.65 -7.85 -19.56
N GLN A 252 11.02 -8.78 -18.67
CA GLN A 252 10.34 -8.99 -17.39
C GLN A 252 10.49 -7.77 -16.45
N SER A 253 11.63 -7.13 -16.43
CA SER A 253 11.85 -5.89 -15.66
C SER A 253 11.00 -4.74 -16.21
N LEU A 254 10.78 -4.70 -17.52
CA LEU A 254 9.96 -3.65 -18.17
C LEU A 254 8.48 -3.87 -17.96
N VAL A 255 7.96 -5.04 -18.31
CA VAL A 255 6.52 -5.32 -18.33
C VAL A 255 6.01 -5.81 -16.97
N GLY A 256 6.90 -6.39 -16.18
CA GLY A 256 6.56 -7.08 -14.95
C GLY A 256 6.46 -8.60 -15.15
N GLY A 257 6.26 -9.30 -14.07
CA GLY A 257 6.18 -10.76 -14.01
C GLY A 257 6.92 -11.33 -12.80
N GLY A 258 7.16 -12.62 -12.81
CA GLY A 258 7.84 -13.37 -11.76
C GLY A 258 7.21 -14.74 -11.56
N SER A 259 7.94 -15.64 -10.89
CA SER A 259 7.38 -16.90 -10.39
C SER A 259 6.62 -16.62 -9.09
N GLY A 260 5.39 -17.09 -8.96
CA GLY A 260 4.50 -16.81 -7.82
C GLY A 260 3.61 -15.59 -8.06
N VAL A 261 3.69 -14.59 -7.18
CA VAL A 261 2.91 -13.34 -7.33
C VAL A 261 3.62 -12.41 -8.32
N PRO A 262 3.02 -12.09 -9.48
CA PRO A 262 3.64 -11.20 -10.47
C PRO A 262 3.85 -9.80 -9.88
N LYS A 263 5.05 -9.24 -10.09
CA LYS A 263 5.36 -7.86 -9.68
C LYS A 263 5.25 -6.91 -10.88
N PRO A 264 4.71 -5.68 -10.67
CA PRO A 264 4.70 -4.64 -11.70
C PRO A 264 6.12 -4.32 -12.20
N GLY A 265 6.25 -4.05 -13.50
CA GLY A 265 7.50 -3.60 -14.11
C GLY A 265 7.60 -2.07 -14.19
N GLU A 266 8.70 -1.60 -14.79
CA GLU A 266 8.98 -0.17 -14.95
C GLU A 266 7.90 0.58 -15.75
N VAL A 267 7.26 -0.07 -16.71
CA VAL A 267 6.13 0.52 -17.48
C VAL A 267 4.94 0.83 -16.56
N THR A 268 4.62 -0.08 -15.65
CA THR A 268 3.55 0.16 -14.65
C THR A 268 3.93 1.26 -13.66
N LEU A 269 5.21 1.31 -13.25
CA LEU A 269 5.69 2.36 -12.36
C LEU A 269 5.80 3.74 -13.06
N ALA A 270 5.87 3.77 -14.39
CA ALA A 270 5.82 4.99 -15.20
C ALA A 270 4.40 5.44 -15.56
N HIS A 271 3.37 4.74 -15.08
CA HIS A 271 1.97 5.06 -15.37
C HIS A 271 1.66 6.54 -15.09
N LEU A 272 0.96 7.21 -16.01
CA LEU A 272 0.64 8.64 -15.94
C LEU A 272 1.87 9.59 -15.89
N GLY A 273 3.05 9.09 -16.23
CA GLY A 273 4.31 9.85 -16.25
C GLY A 273 4.91 10.03 -17.63
#